data_b71303830595aec2dba2ef141af93e61
#
_entry.id   b71303830595aec2dba2ef141af93e61
#
_cell.length_a   1.000
_cell.length_b   1.000
_cell.length_c   1.000
_cell.angle_alpha   90.00
_cell.angle_beta   90.00
_cell.angle_gamma   90.00
#
_symmetry.space_group_name_H-M   'P 1'
#
loop_
_entity.id
_entity.type
_entity.pdbx_description
1 polymer ?
#
loop_
_entity_poly.entity_id
_entity_poly.type
_entity_poly.pdbx_seq_one_letter_code
_entity_poly.pdbx_strand_id
1 'polypeptide(L)'
;MTIAVDFDGTIVTHEYPRIGKPIPFAIETLKKLQQEGHHQLILWTCREGELLQEAIDYCASKGLEFYSVNSNFPEENAEIVRARKLEAELFID
;
A
#
# COMPACT_ATOMS: atom_id res chain seq x y z
N MET A 1 11.25 1.53 -10.31
CA MET A 1 10.43 0.30 -10.25
C MET A 1 9.11 0.59 -9.57
N THR A 2 8.03 0.04 -10.09
CA THR A 2 6.71 0.17 -9.46
C THR A 2 6.47 -1.05 -8.58
N ILE A 3 6.21 -0.81 -7.30
CA ILE A 3 6.05 -1.87 -6.31
C ILE A 3 4.67 -1.77 -5.68
N ALA A 4 3.86 -2.81 -5.86
CA ALA A 4 2.54 -2.90 -5.26
C ALA A 4 2.68 -3.63 -3.92
N VAL A 5 2.15 -3.04 -2.86
CA VAL A 5 2.29 -3.54 -1.49
C VAL A 5 0.92 -3.77 -0.89
N ASP A 6 0.68 -4.98 -0.39
CA ASP A 6 -0.54 -5.29 0.35
C ASP A 6 -0.44 -4.71 1.77
N PHE A 7 -1.56 -4.52 2.43
CA PHE A 7 -1.60 -3.96 3.78
C PHE A 7 -1.84 -5.02 4.84
N ASP A 8 -3.04 -5.62 4.87
CA ASP A 8 -3.37 -6.64 5.88
C ASP A 8 -2.59 -7.92 5.64
N GLY A 9 -1.84 -8.35 6.64
CA GLY A 9 -0.99 -9.53 6.53
C GLY A 9 0.41 -9.25 5.96
N THR A 10 0.70 -8.00 5.57
CA THR A 10 2.01 -7.62 5.00
C THR A 10 2.66 -6.49 5.80
N ILE A 11 1.98 -5.35 5.92
CA ILE A 11 2.48 -4.22 6.74
C ILE A 11 2.10 -4.42 8.19
N VAL A 12 0.88 -4.90 8.42
CA VAL A 12 0.36 -5.23 9.75
C VAL A 12 -0.16 -6.65 9.75
N THR A 13 -0.31 -7.24 10.94
CA THR A 13 -0.94 -8.56 11.06
C THR A 13 -2.39 -8.48 10.58
N HIS A 14 -2.92 -9.60 10.10
CA HIS A 14 -4.26 -9.65 9.54
C HIS A 14 -5.30 -9.68 10.65
N GLU A 15 -5.88 -8.54 10.97
CA GLU A 15 -6.95 -8.40 11.96
C GLU A 15 -8.12 -7.58 11.42
N TYR A 16 -8.27 -7.59 10.10
CA TYR A 16 -9.33 -6.87 9.41
C TYR A 16 -10.68 -7.09 10.09
N PRO A 17 -11.54 -6.07 10.30
CA PRO A 17 -11.40 -4.69 9.76
C PRO A 17 -10.49 -3.78 10.60
N ARG A 18 -10.01 -4.23 11.74
CA ARG A 18 -9.11 -3.42 12.58
C ARG A 18 -7.72 -3.35 11.96
N ILE A 19 -6.97 -2.34 12.35
CA ILE A 19 -5.55 -2.26 12.04
C ILE A 19 -4.81 -3.23 12.96
N GLY A 20 -4.10 -4.19 12.39
CA GLY A 20 -3.33 -5.15 13.16
C GLY A 20 -2.05 -4.55 13.72
N LYS A 21 -1.21 -5.41 14.26
CA LYS A 21 0.09 -5.01 14.81
C LYS A 21 1.11 -4.90 13.68
N PRO A 22 2.08 -3.96 13.78
CA PRO A 22 3.10 -3.84 12.74
C PRO A 22 3.91 -5.14 12.63
N ILE A 23 4.10 -5.61 11.41
CA ILE A 23 4.96 -6.76 11.14
C ILE A 23 6.41 -6.28 11.20
N PRO A 24 7.28 -6.97 11.95
CA PRO A 24 8.67 -6.54 12.12
C PRO A 24 9.36 -6.26 10.80
N PHE A 25 10.05 -5.11 10.71
CA PHE A 25 10.86 -4.66 9.58
C PHE A 25 10.07 -4.28 8.32
N ALA A 26 8.76 -4.50 8.26
CA ALA A 26 7.98 -4.21 7.06
C ALA A 26 8.04 -2.71 6.70
N ILE A 27 7.69 -1.86 7.65
CA ILE A 27 7.67 -0.41 7.41
C ILE A 27 9.07 0.13 7.13
N GLU A 28 10.06 -0.32 7.90
CA GLU A 28 11.45 0.11 7.70
C GLU A 28 11.97 -0.25 6.30
N THR A 29 11.66 -1.45 5.84
CA THR A 29 12.06 -1.91 4.51
C THR A 29 11.40 -1.06 3.42
N LEU A 30 10.10 -0.81 3.56
CA LEU A 30 9.37 0.00 2.58
C LEU A 30 9.85 1.45 2.57
N LYS A 31 10.16 2.00 3.73
CA LYS A 31 10.72 3.36 3.81
C LYS A 31 12.07 3.45 3.11
N LYS A 32 12.90 2.43 3.25
CA LYS A 32 14.18 2.38 2.54
C LYS A 32 13.98 2.39 1.04
N LEU A 33 13.06 1.57 0.55
CA LEU A 33 12.75 1.53 -0.89
C LEU A 33 12.25 2.89 -1.38
N GLN A 34 11.40 3.55 -0.58
CA GLN A 34 10.89 4.87 -0.92
C GLN A 34 12.00 5.91 -0.97
N GLN A 35 12.96 5.85 -0.02
CA GLN A 35 14.06 6.80 0.09
C GLN A 35 15.09 6.66 -1.03
N GLU A 36 15.18 5.50 -1.66
CA GLU A 36 16.10 5.28 -2.77
C GLU A 36 15.78 6.15 -3.99
N GLY A 37 14.53 6.63 -4.09
CA GLY A 37 14.13 7.53 -5.15
C GLY A 37 13.89 6.88 -6.52
N HIS A 38 14.09 5.57 -6.62
CA HIS A 38 13.91 4.82 -7.87
C HIS A 38 12.61 4.04 -7.89
N HIS A 39 11.88 4.03 -6.79
CA HIS A 39 10.71 3.18 -6.62
C HIS A 39 9.46 4.00 -6.33
N GLN A 40 8.37 3.59 -6.94
CA GLN A 40 7.05 4.12 -6.65
C GLN A 40 6.31 3.03 -5.91
N LEU A 41 5.89 3.31 -4.68
CA LEU A 41 5.14 2.37 -3.87
C LEU A 41 3.66 2.63 -4.05
N ILE A 42 2.92 1.58 -4.37
CA ILE A 42 1.47 1.63 -4.53
C ILE A 42 0.85 0.76 -3.45
N LEU A 43 -0.08 1.32 -2.69
CA LEU A 43 -0.83 0.52 -1.73
C LEU A 43 -1.94 -0.22 -2.47
N TRP A 44 -1.92 -1.55 -2.43
CA TRP A 44 -2.89 -2.40 -3.10
C TRP A 44 -3.65 -3.20 -2.06
N THR A 45 -4.91 -2.83 -1.81
CA THR A 45 -5.67 -3.41 -0.71
C THR A 45 -7.14 -3.55 -1.07
N CYS A 46 -7.82 -4.49 -0.40
CA CYS A 46 -9.26 -4.66 -0.53
C CYS A 46 -10.05 -3.69 0.35
N ARG A 47 -9.37 -2.92 1.20
CA ARG A 47 -10.02 -1.93 2.05
C ARG A 47 -10.62 -0.80 1.21
N GLU A 48 -11.76 -0.29 1.67
CA GLU A 48 -12.47 0.81 1.00
C GLU A 48 -12.98 1.81 2.04
N GLY A 49 -13.33 3.01 1.58
CA GLY A 49 -13.93 4.04 2.42
C GLY A 49 -13.11 4.37 3.65
N GLU A 50 -13.74 4.40 4.80
CA GLU A 50 -13.08 4.75 6.05
C GLU A 50 -12.00 3.75 6.45
N LEU A 51 -12.20 2.46 6.15
CA LEU A 51 -11.20 1.43 6.44
C LEU A 51 -9.94 1.64 5.62
N LEU A 52 -10.08 2.09 4.38
CA LEU A 52 -8.94 2.42 3.54
C LEU A 52 -8.23 3.66 4.07
N GLN A 53 -8.99 4.68 4.46
CA GLN A 53 -8.41 5.90 5.00
C GLN A 53 -7.63 5.62 6.29
N GLU A 54 -8.14 4.74 7.15
CA GLU A 54 -7.44 4.34 8.36
C GLU A 54 -6.08 3.70 8.03
N ALA A 55 -6.02 2.86 7.00
CA ALA A 55 -4.78 2.22 6.58
C ALA A 55 -3.77 3.25 6.05
N ILE A 56 -4.25 4.19 5.24
CA ILE A 56 -3.42 5.27 4.70
C ILE A 56 -2.87 6.13 5.83
N ASP A 57 -3.74 6.53 6.76
CA ASP A 57 -3.35 7.36 7.89
C ASP A 57 -2.34 6.65 8.80
N TYR A 58 -2.54 5.35 9.01
CA TYR A 58 -1.61 4.53 9.78
C TYR A 58 -0.21 4.56 9.15
N CYS A 59 -0.13 4.32 7.84
CA CYS A 59 1.15 4.34 7.14
C CYS A 59 1.80 5.72 7.17
N ALA A 60 1.01 6.78 6.98
CA ALA A 60 1.50 8.14 7.03
C ALA A 60 2.08 8.47 8.41
N SER A 61 1.42 7.98 9.47
CA SER A 61 1.90 8.20 10.85
C SER A 61 3.27 7.54 11.10
N LYS A 62 3.63 6.56 10.29
CA LYS A 62 4.92 5.88 10.37
C LYS A 62 5.94 6.44 9.36
N GLY A 63 5.57 7.49 8.63
CA GLY A 63 6.45 8.10 7.65
C GLY A 63 6.45 7.43 6.29
N LEU A 64 5.46 6.58 6.02
CA LEU A 64 5.36 5.85 4.76
C LEU A 64 4.25 6.47 3.90
N GLU A 65 4.62 6.98 2.74
CA GLU A 65 3.68 7.58 1.80
C GLU A 65 3.67 6.81 0.48
N PHE A 66 2.48 6.62 -0.06
CA PHE A 66 2.32 5.88 -1.31
C PHE A 66 2.12 6.83 -2.48
N TYR A 67 2.68 6.45 -3.63
CA TYR A 67 2.51 7.19 -4.87
C TYR A 67 1.03 7.20 -5.29
N SER A 68 0.38 6.05 -5.15
CA SER A 68 -1.06 5.92 -5.39
C SER A 68 -1.62 4.77 -4.57
N VAL A 69 -2.95 4.67 -4.52
CA VAL A 69 -3.66 3.64 -3.78
C VAL A 69 -4.61 2.95 -4.74
N ASN A 70 -4.49 1.63 -4.84
CA ASN A 70 -5.31 0.79 -5.70
C ASN A 70 -5.36 1.23 -7.18
N SER A 71 -4.30 1.93 -7.63
CA SER A 71 -4.20 2.36 -9.01
C SER A 71 -2.73 2.60 -9.36
N ASN A 72 -2.40 2.52 -10.65
CA ASN A 72 -1.04 2.79 -11.12
C ASN A 72 -0.71 4.29 -11.12
N PHE A 73 -1.73 5.14 -11.20
CA PHE A 73 -1.58 6.59 -11.21
C PHE A 73 -2.61 7.21 -10.27
N PRO A 74 -2.28 8.32 -9.59
CA PRO A 74 -3.21 8.94 -8.64
C PRO A 74 -4.57 9.31 -9.24
N GLU A 75 -4.63 9.61 -10.53
CA GLU A 75 -5.84 10.00 -11.22
C GLU A 75 -6.66 8.83 -11.79
N GLU A 76 -6.15 7.61 -11.70
CA GLU A 76 -6.84 6.44 -12.23
C GLU A 76 -8.12 6.16 -11.44
N ASN A 77 -9.19 5.84 -12.19
CA ASN A 77 -10.46 5.49 -11.55
C ASN A 77 -10.35 4.09 -10.93
N ALA A 78 -10.71 3.97 -9.65
CA ALA A 78 -10.59 2.72 -8.91
C ALA A 78 -11.43 1.59 -9.51
N GLU A 79 -12.58 1.91 -10.09
CA GLU A 79 -13.42 0.90 -10.73
C GLU A 79 -12.76 0.32 -11.98
N ILE A 80 -12.09 1.16 -12.75
CA ILE A 80 -11.34 0.72 -13.93
C ILE A 80 -10.18 -0.17 -13.49
N VAL A 81 -9.48 0.21 -12.43
CA VAL A 81 -8.36 -0.57 -11.91
C VAL A 81 -8.81 -1.96 -11.45
N ARG A 82 -9.97 -2.07 -10.82
CA ARG A 82 -10.51 -3.35 -10.40
C ARG A 82 -10.90 -4.25 -11.58
N ALA A 83 -11.32 -3.65 -12.68
CA ALA A 83 -11.74 -4.39 -13.87
C ALA A 83 -10.56 -4.91 -14.69
N ARG A 84 -9.35 -4.42 -14.42
CA ARG A 84 -8.15 -4.82 -15.15
C ARG A 84 -7.00 -5.08 -14.19
N LYS A 85 -6.01 -5.82 -14.69
CA LYS A 85 -4.85 -6.17 -13.89
C LYS A 85 -3.99 -4.94 -13.60
N LEU A 86 -3.57 -4.78 -12.35
CA LEU A 86 -2.63 -3.75 -11.95
C LEU A 86 -1.27 -3.99 -12.61
N GLU A 87 -0.68 -2.95 -13.18
CA GLU A 87 0.66 -3.00 -13.74
C GLU A 87 1.69 -2.63 -12.68
N ALA A 88 2.40 -3.61 -12.19
CA ALA A 88 3.48 -3.41 -11.26
C ALA A 88 4.60 -4.39 -11.56
N GLU A 89 5.84 -3.96 -11.31
CA GLU A 89 7.02 -4.80 -11.55
C GLU A 89 7.25 -5.76 -10.39
N LEU A 90 6.77 -5.43 -9.20
CA LEU A 90 6.94 -6.25 -8.02
C LEU A 90 5.71 -6.12 -7.13
N PHE A 91 5.27 -7.26 -6.59
CA PHE A 91 4.20 -7.31 -5.60
C PHE A 91 4.78 -7.81 -4.28
N ILE A 92 4.49 -7.09 -3.19
CA ILE A 92 4.86 -7.49 -1.84
C ILE A 92 3.59 -7.84 -1.09
N ASP A 93 3.50 -9.09 -0.70
CA ASP A 93 2.29 -9.69 -0.20
C ASP A 93 2.60 -10.56 1.03
#